data_a7fd5403cfa9dd142c2fffda56ebb1ab
#
_entry.id   a7fd5403cfa9dd142c2fffda56ebb1ab
#
_cell.length_a   1.000
_cell.length_b   1.000
_cell.length_c   1.000
_cell.angle_alpha   90.00
_cell.angle_beta   90.00
_cell.angle_gamma   90.00
#
_symmetry.space_group_name_H-M   'P 1'
#
loop_
_entity.id
_entity.type
_entity.pdbx_description
1 polymer ?
#
loop_
_entity_poly.entity_id
_entity_poly.type
_entity_poly.pdbx_seq_one_letter_code
_entity_poly.pdbx_strand_id
1 'polypeptide(L)'
;NPDARTLAVALCKDVTDRYPVIGVSIETPGFLPSVHGYHHEFNLVKPNRWLDNQLGLCFCAHCRDGAKRAGIDADGLRAKVRADVESYLASDVDLPDDMADAMWLADTRTEPQLAAFLTWRCAVVTSLVAEIRDAVRKDADVAIIPSVARPTGGAWYEGTDLRALAEAAGIIEACFYE
;
A
#
# COMPACT_ATOMS: atom_id res chain seq x y z
N ASN A 1 -5.61 10.34 -2.48
CA ASN A 1 -6.25 11.65 -2.27
C ASN A 1 -5.27 12.76 -2.64
N PRO A 2 -5.63 13.71 -3.55
CA PRO A 2 -4.74 14.81 -3.95
C PRO A 2 -4.36 15.75 -2.80
N ASP A 3 -5.27 16.03 -1.87
CA ASP A 3 -4.98 16.93 -0.75
C ASP A 3 -3.94 16.31 0.21
N ALA A 4 -4.08 15.01 0.50
CA ALA A 4 -3.10 14.29 1.32
C ALA A 4 -1.72 14.27 0.64
N ARG A 5 -1.69 14.11 -0.68
CA ARG A 5 -0.46 14.16 -1.47
C ARG A 5 0.20 15.54 -1.40
N THR A 6 -0.58 16.59 -1.64
CA THR A 6 -0.10 17.97 -1.54
C THR A 6 0.45 18.28 -0.16
N LEU A 7 -0.24 17.84 0.90
CA LEU A 7 0.23 18.01 2.28
C LEU A 7 1.55 17.28 2.55
N ALA A 8 1.67 16.02 2.13
CA ALA A 8 2.89 15.23 2.34
C ALA A 8 4.10 15.87 1.64
N VAL A 9 3.94 16.29 0.40
CA VAL A 9 5.00 16.97 -0.37
C VAL A 9 5.39 18.30 0.28
N ALA A 10 4.40 19.11 0.66
CA ALA A 10 4.64 20.42 1.30
C ALA A 10 5.35 20.26 2.65
N LEU A 11 4.96 19.27 3.44
CA LEU A 11 5.58 18.99 4.76
C LEU A 11 7.05 18.61 4.62
N CYS A 12 7.35 17.65 3.74
CA CYS A 12 8.74 17.22 3.50
C CYS A 12 9.62 18.37 2.99
N LYS A 13 9.07 19.18 2.08
CA LYS A 13 9.74 20.38 1.58
C LYS A 13 10.01 21.37 2.71
N ASP A 14 9.00 21.71 3.51
CA ASP A 14 9.10 22.67 4.60
C ASP A 14 10.16 22.26 5.64
N VAL A 15 10.17 20.98 6.02
CA VAL A 15 11.16 20.42 6.96
C VAL A 15 12.58 20.58 6.42
N THR A 16 12.83 20.22 5.17
CA THR A 16 14.17 20.30 4.60
C THR A 16 14.62 21.73 4.31
N ASP A 17 13.71 22.65 4.02
CA ASP A 17 14.05 24.05 3.75
C ASP A 17 14.30 24.86 5.03
N ARG A 18 13.60 24.56 6.14
CA ARG A 18 13.64 25.38 7.35
C ARG A 18 14.53 24.85 8.46
N TYR A 19 14.81 23.55 8.46
CA TYR A 19 15.58 22.92 9.52
C TYR A 19 16.90 22.33 9.00
N PRO A 20 17.95 22.31 9.82
CA PRO A 20 19.25 21.77 9.46
C PRO A 20 19.27 20.22 9.51
N VAL A 21 18.29 19.61 8.87
CA VAL A 21 18.21 18.15 8.76
C VAL A 21 19.02 17.64 7.56
N ILE A 22 19.54 16.42 7.66
CA ILE A 22 20.24 15.76 6.56
C ILE A 22 19.27 15.17 5.52
N GLY A 23 18.01 14.95 5.91
CA GLY A 23 17.01 14.36 5.03
C GLY A 23 15.68 14.11 5.74
N VAL A 24 14.81 13.38 5.07
CA VAL A 24 13.52 12.92 5.59
C VAL A 24 13.42 11.41 5.43
N SER A 25 12.88 10.73 6.44
CA SER A 25 12.48 9.32 6.36
C SER A 25 10.96 9.24 6.31
N ILE A 26 10.44 8.57 5.28
CA ILE A 26 9.02 8.43 5.01
C ILE A 26 8.62 7.02 5.39
N GLU A 27 7.88 6.89 6.48
CA GLU A 27 7.40 5.60 6.95
C GLU A 27 6.10 5.23 6.26
N THR A 28 6.08 4.02 5.71
CA THR A 28 4.90 3.37 5.13
C THR A 28 4.06 4.26 4.20
N PRO A 29 4.65 4.79 3.10
CA PRO A 29 3.92 5.66 2.17
C PRO A 29 2.84 4.92 1.38
N GLY A 30 2.72 3.62 1.58
CA GLY A 30 1.82 2.72 0.87
C GLY A 30 0.40 2.67 1.40
N PHE A 31 -0.31 1.63 0.99
CA PHE A 31 -1.64 1.29 1.47
C PHE A 31 -1.50 0.28 2.60
N LEU A 32 -1.79 0.69 3.81
CA LEU A 32 -1.67 -0.19 4.98
C LEU A 32 -2.60 -1.41 4.87
N PRO A 33 -2.18 -2.58 5.35
CA PRO A 33 -3.05 -3.73 5.51
C PRO A 33 -4.16 -3.42 6.51
N SER A 34 -5.29 -4.14 6.43
CA SER A 34 -6.44 -3.89 7.30
C SER A 34 -6.10 -4.06 8.77
N VAL A 35 -5.35 -5.11 9.12
CA VAL A 35 -4.94 -5.37 10.52
C VAL A 35 -4.07 -4.26 11.08
N HIS A 36 -3.25 -3.60 10.26
CA HIS A 36 -2.42 -2.49 10.74
C HIS A 36 -3.25 -1.27 11.13
N GLY A 37 -4.33 -1.00 10.40
CA GLY A 37 -5.26 0.09 10.72
C GLY A 37 -5.94 -0.08 12.08
N TYR A 38 -6.05 -1.32 12.56
CA TYR A 38 -6.75 -1.67 13.81
C TYR A 38 -5.85 -2.23 14.91
N HIS A 39 -4.54 -2.28 14.73
CA HIS A 39 -3.66 -2.93 15.72
C HIS A 39 -3.61 -2.18 17.07
N HIS A 40 -4.02 -0.94 17.11
CA HIS A 40 -4.18 -0.15 18.34
C HIS A 40 -5.60 -0.23 18.93
N GLU A 41 -6.50 -0.90 18.27
CA GLU A 41 -7.90 -1.06 18.67
C GLU A 41 -8.23 -2.53 18.90
N PHE A 42 -9.36 -2.80 19.57
CA PHE A 42 -9.83 -4.17 19.75
C PHE A 42 -10.36 -4.72 18.42
N ASN A 43 -9.54 -5.51 17.75
CA ASN A 43 -9.99 -6.29 16.62
C ASN A 43 -10.55 -7.65 17.13
N LEU A 44 -11.85 -7.75 17.21
CA LEU A 44 -12.53 -8.99 17.67
C LEU A 44 -12.46 -10.12 16.63
N VAL A 45 -12.16 -9.78 15.38
CA VAL A 45 -11.96 -10.75 14.30
C VAL A 45 -10.52 -10.68 13.87
N LYS A 46 -9.77 -11.76 14.08
CA LYS A 46 -8.42 -11.90 13.53
C LYS A 46 -8.53 -12.42 12.10
N PRO A 47 -8.37 -11.58 11.08
CA PRO A 47 -8.45 -12.06 9.71
C PRO A 47 -7.22 -12.91 9.40
N ASN A 48 -7.39 -13.95 8.59
CA ASN A 48 -6.26 -14.58 7.94
C ASN A 48 -5.70 -13.67 6.84
N ARG A 49 -4.57 -14.04 6.25
CA ARG A 49 -3.87 -13.24 5.25
C ARG A 49 -4.71 -12.91 4.02
N TRP A 50 -5.52 -13.84 3.53
CA TRP A 50 -6.39 -13.59 2.39
C TRP A 50 -7.43 -12.51 2.69
N LEU A 51 -8.14 -12.65 3.82
CA LEU A 51 -9.16 -11.70 4.25
C LEU A 51 -8.55 -10.32 4.53
N ASP A 52 -7.40 -10.26 5.21
CA ASP A 52 -6.68 -9.01 5.48
C ASP A 52 -6.31 -8.27 4.19
N ASN A 53 -5.78 -8.99 3.20
CA ASN A 53 -5.43 -8.42 1.90
C ASN A 53 -6.65 -7.90 1.13
N GLN A 54 -7.78 -8.63 1.17
CA GLN A 54 -9.04 -8.19 0.56
C GLN A 54 -9.57 -6.91 1.24
N LEU A 55 -9.59 -6.88 2.58
CA LEU A 55 -10.04 -5.73 3.35
C LEU A 55 -9.10 -4.52 3.24
N GLY A 56 -7.81 -4.74 2.96
CA GLY A 56 -6.80 -3.70 2.70
C GLY A 56 -6.92 -3.02 1.34
N LEU A 57 -7.86 -3.46 0.46
CA LEU A 57 -8.10 -2.82 -0.84
C LEU A 57 -8.97 -1.57 -0.69
N CYS A 58 -8.37 -0.42 -0.95
CA CYS A 58 -9.09 0.86 -0.87
C CYS A 58 -9.88 1.16 -2.14
N PHE A 59 -11.21 1.21 -2.03
CA PHE A 59 -12.14 1.60 -3.10
C PHE A 59 -12.83 2.94 -2.84
N CYS A 60 -12.16 3.90 -2.20
CA CYS A 60 -12.69 5.26 -2.07
C CYS A 60 -12.82 5.94 -3.47
N ALA A 61 -13.53 7.07 -3.54
CA ALA A 61 -13.74 7.78 -4.81
C ALA A 61 -12.42 8.04 -5.56
N HIS A 62 -11.40 8.52 -4.86
CA HIS A 62 -10.09 8.83 -5.48
C HIS A 62 -9.41 7.57 -6.05
N CYS A 63 -9.46 6.44 -5.34
CA CYS A 63 -8.88 5.18 -5.82
C CYS A 63 -9.65 4.65 -7.04
N ARG A 64 -10.98 4.64 -6.99
CA ARG A 64 -11.80 4.20 -8.13
C ARG A 64 -11.59 5.06 -9.36
N ASP A 65 -11.62 6.38 -9.19
CA ASP A 65 -11.42 7.31 -10.32
C ASP A 65 -10.00 7.24 -10.89
N GLY A 66 -9.00 7.07 -10.03
CA GLY A 66 -7.60 6.88 -10.46
C GLY A 66 -7.41 5.60 -11.24
N ALA A 67 -7.94 4.48 -10.73
CA ALA A 67 -7.86 3.18 -11.38
C ALA A 67 -8.62 3.17 -12.74
N LYS A 68 -9.80 3.80 -12.80
CA LYS A 68 -10.55 3.95 -14.06
C LYS A 68 -9.76 4.73 -15.12
N ARG A 69 -9.07 5.81 -14.74
CA ARG A 69 -8.18 6.52 -15.67
C ARG A 69 -7.03 5.67 -16.17
N ALA A 70 -6.61 4.67 -15.40
CA ALA A 70 -5.62 3.67 -15.80
C ALA A 70 -6.20 2.47 -16.58
N GLY A 71 -7.49 2.52 -16.94
CA GLY A 71 -8.16 1.47 -17.71
C GLY A 71 -8.60 0.25 -16.88
N ILE A 72 -8.66 0.39 -15.55
CA ILE A 72 -9.04 -0.69 -14.63
C ILE A 72 -10.52 -0.58 -14.27
N ASP A 73 -11.26 -1.68 -14.36
CA ASP A 73 -12.64 -1.76 -13.88
C ASP A 73 -12.69 -1.86 -12.34
N ALA A 74 -12.49 -0.72 -11.71
CA ALA A 74 -12.45 -0.63 -10.25
C ALA A 74 -13.82 -0.88 -9.58
N ASP A 75 -14.94 -0.62 -10.27
CA ASP A 75 -16.28 -0.89 -9.72
C ASP A 75 -16.63 -2.36 -9.80
N GLY A 76 -16.32 -3.03 -10.91
CA GLY A 76 -16.45 -4.48 -11.04
C GLY A 76 -15.56 -5.23 -10.05
N LEU A 77 -14.29 -4.81 -9.93
CA LEU A 77 -13.38 -5.38 -8.94
C LEU A 77 -13.91 -5.20 -7.50
N ARG A 78 -14.40 -4.01 -7.16
CA ARG A 78 -15.00 -3.76 -5.84
C ARG A 78 -16.19 -4.68 -5.56
N ALA A 79 -17.07 -4.86 -6.55
CA ALA A 79 -18.22 -5.73 -6.40
C ALA A 79 -17.81 -7.20 -6.19
N LYS A 80 -16.82 -7.67 -6.94
CA LYS A 80 -16.26 -9.01 -6.76
C LYS A 80 -15.62 -9.20 -5.38
N VAL A 81 -14.71 -8.31 -4.98
CA VAL A 81 -14.06 -8.37 -3.66
C VAL A 81 -15.09 -8.40 -2.54
N ARG A 82 -16.13 -7.58 -2.63
CA ARG A 82 -17.22 -7.57 -1.65
C ARG A 82 -17.94 -8.92 -1.58
N ALA A 83 -18.31 -9.49 -2.73
CA ALA A 83 -18.99 -10.78 -2.80
C ALA A 83 -18.13 -11.91 -2.24
N ASP A 84 -16.83 -11.92 -2.54
CA ASP A 84 -15.88 -12.91 -2.06
C ASP A 84 -15.73 -12.84 -0.52
N VAL A 85 -15.57 -11.63 0.02
CA VAL A 85 -15.50 -11.40 1.49
C VAL A 85 -16.80 -11.80 2.18
N GLU A 86 -17.97 -11.36 1.66
CA GLU A 86 -19.28 -11.72 2.22
C GLU A 86 -19.52 -13.23 2.21
N SER A 87 -19.12 -13.91 1.13
CA SER A 87 -19.19 -15.37 1.01
C SER A 87 -18.29 -16.09 2.01
N TYR A 88 -17.05 -15.60 2.15
CA TYR A 88 -16.12 -16.15 3.13
C TYR A 88 -16.64 -16.00 4.56
N LEU A 89 -17.11 -14.81 4.94
CA LEU A 89 -17.62 -14.53 6.29
C LEU A 89 -18.91 -15.30 6.61
N ALA A 90 -19.69 -15.67 5.57
CA ALA A 90 -20.89 -16.50 5.72
C ALA A 90 -20.57 -18.01 5.77
N SER A 91 -19.35 -18.40 5.45
CA SER A 91 -18.94 -19.81 5.51
C SER A 91 -18.42 -20.18 6.90
N ASP A 92 -18.56 -21.43 7.27
CA ASP A 92 -18.01 -22.02 8.51
C ASP A 92 -16.56 -22.54 8.31
N VAL A 93 -15.81 -21.90 7.42
CA VAL A 93 -14.43 -22.30 7.07
C VAL A 93 -13.44 -21.42 7.78
N ASP A 94 -12.61 -22.01 8.63
CA ASP A 94 -11.40 -21.37 9.16
C ASP A 94 -10.24 -21.73 8.24
N LEU A 95 -9.80 -20.76 7.43
CA LEU A 95 -8.73 -20.95 6.46
C LEU A 95 -7.37 -20.72 7.13
N PRO A 96 -6.49 -21.74 7.24
CA PRO A 96 -5.15 -21.58 7.77
C PRO A 96 -4.31 -20.56 6.97
N ASP A 97 -3.37 -19.88 7.62
CA ASP A 97 -2.61 -18.78 7.01
C ASP A 97 -1.83 -19.20 5.75
N ASP A 98 -1.27 -20.40 5.70
CA ASP A 98 -0.55 -20.92 4.54
C ASP A 98 -1.48 -21.15 3.34
N MET A 99 -2.69 -21.64 3.57
CA MET A 99 -3.73 -21.78 2.55
C MET A 99 -4.28 -20.40 2.12
N ALA A 100 -4.44 -19.49 3.06
CA ALA A 100 -4.86 -18.12 2.79
C ALA A 100 -3.85 -17.37 1.90
N ASP A 101 -2.55 -17.54 2.15
CA ASP A 101 -1.48 -16.99 1.31
C ASP A 101 -1.53 -17.60 -0.11
N ALA A 102 -1.72 -18.92 -0.22
CA ALA A 102 -1.84 -19.59 -1.52
C ALA A 102 -3.08 -19.13 -2.29
N MET A 103 -4.21 -18.95 -1.61
CA MET A 103 -5.45 -18.45 -2.20
C MET A 103 -5.29 -17.01 -2.70
N TRP A 104 -4.70 -16.11 -1.90
CA TRP A 104 -4.40 -14.76 -2.33
C TRP A 104 -3.48 -14.70 -3.55
N LEU A 105 -2.45 -15.52 -3.55
CA LEU A 105 -1.53 -15.62 -4.69
C LEU A 105 -2.25 -16.13 -5.95
N ALA A 106 -3.17 -17.08 -5.80
CA ALA A 106 -3.98 -17.57 -6.91
C ALA A 106 -4.88 -16.45 -7.46
N ASP A 107 -5.58 -15.70 -6.59
CA ASP A 107 -6.42 -14.58 -6.99
C ASP A 107 -5.64 -13.53 -7.78
N THR A 108 -4.46 -13.15 -7.29
CA THR A 108 -3.61 -12.16 -8.00
C THR A 108 -3.11 -12.62 -9.36
N ARG A 109 -3.08 -13.93 -9.62
CA ARG A 109 -2.67 -14.50 -10.91
C ARG A 109 -3.82 -14.76 -11.87
N THR A 110 -4.99 -15.04 -11.34
CA THR A 110 -6.16 -15.43 -12.16
C THR A 110 -7.14 -14.28 -12.40
N GLU A 111 -7.05 -13.20 -11.59
CA GLU A 111 -7.90 -12.02 -11.71
C GLU A 111 -7.11 -10.83 -12.29
N PRO A 112 -7.18 -10.60 -13.62
CA PRO A 112 -6.38 -9.54 -14.26
C PRO A 112 -6.65 -8.14 -13.73
N GLN A 113 -7.91 -7.84 -13.31
CA GLN A 113 -8.26 -6.54 -12.76
C GLN A 113 -7.65 -6.34 -11.37
N LEU A 114 -7.56 -7.38 -10.54
CA LEU A 114 -6.87 -7.31 -9.25
C LEU A 114 -5.37 -7.09 -9.45
N ALA A 115 -4.73 -7.86 -10.32
CA ALA A 115 -3.30 -7.69 -10.63
C ALA A 115 -2.99 -6.27 -11.15
N ALA A 116 -3.80 -5.75 -12.07
CA ALA A 116 -3.67 -4.40 -12.60
C ALA A 116 -3.88 -3.34 -11.51
N PHE A 117 -4.86 -3.53 -10.63
CA PHE A 117 -5.14 -2.61 -9.52
C PHE A 117 -3.98 -2.54 -8.53
N LEU A 118 -3.38 -3.68 -8.16
CA LEU A 118 -2.21 -3.73 -7.29
C LEU A 118 -0.98 -3.07 -7.93
N THR A 119 -0.74 -3.32 -9.22
CA THR A 119 0.32 -2.65 -9.99
C THR A 119 0.10 -1.13 -10.04
N TRP A 120 -1.14 -0.69 -10.26
CA TRP A 120 -1.49 0.73 -10.25
C TRP A 120 -1.25 1.36 -8.86
N ARG A 121 -1.55 0.66 -7.76
CA ARG A 121 -1.23 1.12 -6.39
C ARG A 121 0.27 1.38 -6.22
N CYS A 122 1.12 0.47 -6.72
CA CYS A 122 2.58 0.67 -6.71
C CYS A 122 2.98 1.95 -7.46
N ALA A 123 2.43 2.17 -8.65
CA ALA A 123 2.71 3.38 -9.42
C ALA A 123 2.27 4.66 -8.69
N VAL A 124 1.13 4.63 -7.98
CA VAL A 124 0.64 5.76 -7.16
C VAL A 124 1.62 6.08 -6.03
N VAL A 125 2.09 5.07 -5.30
CA VAL A 125 3.04 5.26 -4.19
C VAL A 125 4.39 5.75 -4.70
N THR A 126 4.93 5.11 -5.73
CA THR A 126 6.22 5.50 -6.33
C THR A 126 6.16 6.95 -6.83
N SER A 127 5.06 7.36 -7.47
CA SER A 127 4.92 8.74 -7.97
C SER A 127 4.84 9.77 -6.84
N LEU A 128 4.27 9.42 -5.68
CA LEU A 128 4.29 10.29 -4.50
C LEU A 128 5.71 10.49 -3.97
N VAL A 129 6.47 9.40 -3.88
CA VAL A 129 7.87 9.45 -3.40
C VAL A 129 8.76 10.25 -4.35
N ALA A 130 8.60 10.07 -5.65
CA ALA A 130 9.30 10.86 -6.66
C ALA A 130 8.98 12.37 -6.55
N GLU A 131 7.72 12.71 -6.34
CA GLU A 131 7.29 14.10 -6.14
C GLU A 131 7.86 14.71 -4.85
N ILE A 132 7.95 13.94 -3.77
CA ILE A 132 8.62 14.37 -2.54
C ILE A 132 10.11 14.57 -2.81
N ARG A 133 10.79 13.63 -3.50
CA ARG A 133 12.21 13.76 -3.86
C ARG A 133 12.49 15.02 -4.67
N ASP A 134 11.60 15.35 -5.59
CA ASP A 134 11.74 16.56 -6.42
C ASP A 134 11.52 17.86 -5.62
N ALA A 135 10.66 17.81 -4.60
CA ALA A 135 10.28 18.98 -3.81
C ALA A 135 11.26 19.30 -2.68
N VAL A 136 11.92 18.31 -2.08
CA VAL A 136 12.87 18.53 -0.99
C VAL A 136 14.18 19.13 -1.48
N ARG A 137 14.92 19.73 -0.55
CA ARG A 137 16.24 20.33 -0.84
C ARG A 137 17.16 19.30 -1.55
N LYS A 138 17.94 19.73 -2.54
CA LYS A 138 18.70 18.83 -3.43
C LYS A 138 19.79 18.01 -2.70
N ASP A 139 20.35 18.56 -1.65
CA ASP A 139 21.38 17.92 -0.81
C ASP A 139 20.78 17.14 0.38
N ALA A 140 19.45 17.12 0.52
CA ALA A 140 18.80 16.33 1.55
C ALA A 140 18.51 14.90 1.05
N ASP A 141 18.71 13.93 1.92
CA ASP A 141 18.36 12.53 1.65
C ASP A 141 16.84 12.30 1.72
N VAL A 142 16.36 11.34 0.93
CA VAL A 142 15.02 10.79 1.08
C VAL A 142 15.14 9.29 1.31
N ALA A 143 14.74 8.85 2.50
CA ALA A 143 14.70 7.46 2.87
C ALA A 143 13.25 6.99 2.98
N ILE A 144 13.01 5.73 2.67
CA ILE A 144 11.70 5.08 2.75
C ILE A 144 11.78 3.87 3.66
N ILE A 145 10.90 3.84 4.66
CA ILE A 145 10.55 2.61 5.38
C ILE A 145 9.31 2.04 4.66
N PRO A 146 9.47 1.02 3.79
CA PRO A 146 8.44 0.66 2.82
C PRO A 146 7.23 -0.03 3.43
N SER A 147 7.43 -0.74 4.54
CA SER A 147 6.40 -1.50 5.24
C SER A 147 6.79 -1.65 6.69
N VAL A 148 5.80 -1.75 7.59
CA VAL A 148 6.01 -2.06 9.03
C VAL A 148 6.36 -3.54 9.26
N ALA A 149 6.08 -4.39 8.27
CA ALA A 149 6.51 -5.78 8.24
C ALA A 149 7.83 -5.92 7.47
N ARG A 150 8.34 -7.15 7.37
CA ARG A 150 9.53 -7.44 6.55
C ARG A 150 9.33 -6.96 5.12
N PRO A 151 10.29 -6.27 4.51
CA PRO A 151 10.24 -5.85 3.11
C PRO A 151 10.42 -7.08 2.20
N THR A 152 9.34 -7.83 2.02
CA THR A 152 9.25 -9.03 1.21
C THR A 152 8.44 -8.77 -0.05
N GLY A 153 8.29 -9.81 -0.89
CA GLY A 153 7.37 -9.76 -2.02
C GLY A 153 5.92 -9.38 -1.64
N GLY A 154 5.51 -9.59 -0.37
CA GLY A 154 4.21 -9.14 0.16
C GLY A 154 4.05 -7.63 0.23
N ALA A 155 5.14 -6.86 0.35
CA ALA A 155 5.09 -5.40 0.35
C ALA A 155 4.44 -4.83 -0.93
N TRP A 156 4.54 -5.55 -2.05
CA TRP A 156 3.87 -5.20 -3.31
C TRP A 156 2.34 -5.08 -3.15
N TYR A 157 1.73 -5.89 -2.30
CA TYR A 157 0.28 -5.82 -2.02
C TYR A 157 -0.11 -4.52 -1.32
N GLU A 158 0.82 -3.89 -0.62
CA GLU A 158 0.65 -2.58 0.03
C GLU A 158 0.95 -1.40 -0.93
N GLY A 159 1.20 -1.67 -2.20
CA GLY A 159 1.59 -0.66 -3.18
C GLY A 159 3.07 -0.31 -3.13
N THR A 160 3.90 -1.20 -2.58
CA THR A 160 5.33 -0.97 -2.37
C THR A 160 6.16 -1.77 -3.37
N ASP A 161 6.45 -1.17 -4.52
CA ASP A 161 7.47 -1.66 -5.44
C ASP A 161 8.85 -1.21 -4.94
N LEU A 162 9.56 -2.12 -4.26
CA LEU A 162 10.86 -1.81 -3.64
C LEU A 162 11.91 -1.30 -4.64
N ARG A 163 11.92 -1.82 -5.86
CA ARG A 163 12.85 -1.36 -6.89
C ARG A 163 12.53 0.06 -7.32
N ALA A 164 11.28 0.31 -7.69
CA ALA A 164 10.83 1.63 -8.13
C ALA A 164 10.98 2.68 -7.02
N LEU A 165 10.75 2.30 -5.77
CA LEU A 165 10.95 3.18 -4.61
C LEU A 165 12.43 3.48 -4.35
N ALA A 166 13.31 2.47 -4.48
CA ALA A 166 14.75 2.68 -4.37
C ALA A 166 15.28 3.64 -5.45
N GLU A 167 14.78 3.52 -6.67
CA GLU A 167 15.12 4.43 -7.76
C GLU A 167 14.58 5.85 -7.52
N ALA A 168 13.38 5.99 -6.95
CA ALA A 168 12.78 7.28 -6.69
C ALA A 168 13.38 8.01 -5.47
N ALA A 169 13.61 7.31 -4.37
CA ALA A 169 14.09 7.90 -3.11
C ALA A 169 15.62 7.92 -2.99
N GLY A 170 16.26 6.82 -3.38
CA GLY A 170 17.69 6.57 -3.21
C GLY A 170 18.03 5.69 -2.00
N ILE A 171 17.25 5.73 -0.93
CA ILE A 171 17.50 4.97 0.31
C ILE A 171 16.25 4.18 0.69
N ILE A 172 16.44 2.89 0.95
CA ILE A 172 15.42 2.01 1.57
C ILE A 172 15.91 1.60 2.96
N GLU A 173 15.10 1.89 3.95
CA GLU A 173 15.31 1.47 5.33
C GLU A 173 14.46 0.22 5.60
N ALA A 174 15.12 -0.89 5.91
CA ALA A 174 14.43 -2.13 6.22
C ALA A 174 14.13 -2.22 7.72
N CYS A 175 12.86 -2.36 8.07
CA CYS A 175 12.46 -2.68 9.43
C CYS A 175 12.39 -4.19 9.60
N PHE A 176 13.13 -4.72 10.56
CA PHE A 176 13.10 -6.11 10.97
C PHE A 176 12.65 -6.15 12.43
N TYR A 177 11.35 -6.30 12.62
CA TYR A 177 10.81 -6.62 13.94
C TYR A 177 10.84 -8.15 14.11
N GLU A 178 11.46 -8.60 15.21
CA GLU A 178 11.46 -10.03 15.61
C GLU A 178 10.15 -10.41 16.28
#